data_496f72839e84ccf5350d098ca71020b8
#
_entry.id   496f72839e84ccf5350d098ca71020b8
#
_cell.length_a   1.000
_cell.length_b   1.000
_cell.length_c   1.000
_cell.angle_alpha   90.00
_cell.angle_beta   90.00
_cell.angle_gamma   90.00
#
_symmetry.space_group_name_H-M   'P 1'
#
loop_
_entity.id
_entity.type
_entity.pdbx_description
1 polymer ?
#
loop_
_entity_poly.entity_id
_entity_poly.type
_entity_poly.pdbx_seq_one_letter_code
_entity_poly.pdbx_strand_id
1 'polypeptide(L)'
;LETNVRTVFLHELYPQAEGVPDSELVPLVELTCPASVANAADAVAAGAAETELTPRSWYYALLDYGAYLKKTIPNPSRRSNSHVKQSRFEGSHRQKRAELLRVLLAHKDEGGAEFETLHQELCQIEVNAGRETLDEQVTLGLLEELAKEGFCQKNNEYWLP
;
A
#
# COMPACT_ATOMS: atom_id res chain seq x y z
N LEU A 1 10.17 -2.03 -6.56
CA LEU A 1 10.72 -2.87 -5.48
C LEU A 1 10.03 -2.53 -4.16
N GLU A 2 9.69 -3.55 -3.36
CA GLU A 2 9.08 -3.34 -2.05
C GLU A 2 10.05 -2.60 -1.11
N THR A 3 9.50 -1.70 -0.27
CA THR A 3 10.31 -0.74 0.51
C THR A 3 11.19 -1.41 1.56
N ASN A 4 10.77 -2.51 2.20
CA ASN A 4 11.60 -3.20 3.19
C ASN A 4 12.73 -3.96 2.52
N VAL A 5 12.47 -4.61 1.39
CA VAL A 5 13.50 -5.27 0.56
C VAL A 5 14.52 -4.24 0.09
N ARG A 6 14.07 -3.10 -0.46
CA ARG A 6 14.96 -1.98 -0.84
C ARG A 6 15.81 -1.51 0.33
N THR A 7 15.23 -1.40 1.53
CA THR A 7 15.94 -0.99 2.75
C THR A 7 17.11 -1.91 3.05
N VAL A 8 16.90 -3.23 2.99
CA VAL A 8 17.95 -4.24 3.25
C VAL A 8 19.07 -4.11 2.23
N PHE A 9 18.75 -4.14 0.94
CA PHE A 9 19.77 -4.09 -0.12
C PHE A 9 20.58 -2.79 -0.11
N LEU A 10 19.95 -1.65 0.17
CA LEU A 10 20.66 -0.38 0.33
C LEU A 10 21.54 -0.35 1.58
N HIS A 11 21.11 -1.00 2.66
CA HIS A 11 21.90 -1.07 3.88
C HIS A 11 23.14 -1.94 3.69
N GLU A 12 22.96 -3.15 3.18
CA GLU A 12 24.01 -4.17 3.12
C GLU A 12 24.99 -3.97 1.96
N LEU A 13 24.48 -3.57 0.79
CA LEU A 13 25.30 -3.54 -0.41
C LEU A 13 25.70 -2.10 -0.84
N TYR A 14 24.96 -1.10 -0.40
CA TYR A 14 25.18 0.32 -0.77
C TYR A 14 25.23 1.23 0.47
N PRO A 15 26.08 0.97 1.46
CA PRO A 15 26.04 1.69 2.75
C PRO A 15 26.30 3.20 2.62
N GLN A 16 27.06 3.63 1.61
CA GLN A 16 27.44 5.03 1.38
C GLN A 16 26.82 5.65 0.11
N ALA A 17 26.14 4.86 -0.71
CA ALA A 17 25.61 5.35 -1.98
C ALA A 17 24.29 6.11 -1.78
N GLU A 18 24.13 7.17 -2.59
CA GLU A 18 22.90 7.96 -2.70
C GLU A 18 22.35 7.84 -4.12
N GLY A 19 21.03 7.98 -4.27
CA GLY A 19 20.40 8.01 -5.59
C GLY A 19 20.34 6.65 -6.30
N VAL A 20 20.46 5.53 -5.59
CA VAL A 20 20.43 4.20 -6.19
C VAL A 20 19.03 3.89 -6.72
N PRO A 21 18.87 3.62 -8.02
CA PRO A 21 17.56 3.26 -8.59
C PRO A 21 17.21 1.79 -8.35
N ASP A 22 15.92 1.47 -8.38
CA ASP A 22 15.47 0.09 -8.22
C ASP A 22 15.99 -0.84 -9.33
N SER A 23 16.30 -0.30 -10.52
CA SER A 23 16.88 -1.08 -11.63
C SER A 23 18.24 -1.69 -11.31
N GLU A 24 19.00 -1.13 -10.38
CA GLU A 24 20.24 -1.72 -9.89
C GLU A 24 20.01 -2.76 -8.79
N LEU A 25 18.94 -2.61 -8.01
CA LEU A 25 18.65 -3.50 -6.89
C LEU A 25 17.93 -4.78 -7.32
N VAL A 26 17.02 -4.69 -8.30
CA VAL A 26 16.21 -5.84 -8.76
C VAL A 26 17.08 -7.03 -9.20
N PRO A 27 18.13 -6.86 -10.04
CA PRO A 27 18.99 -7.98 -10.41
C PRO A 27 19.71 -8.63 -9.22
N LEU A 28 20.05 -7.85 -8.18
CA LEU A 28 20.68 -8.36 -6.98
C LEU A 28 19.69 -9.15 -6.12
N VAL A 29 18.44 -8.71 -6.04
CA VAL A 29 17.35 -9.45 -5.39
C VAL A 29 17.15 -10.81 -6.10
N GLU A 30 17.11 -10.82 -7.42
CA GLU A 30 16.97 -12.03 -8.22
C GLU A 30 18.17 -12.99 -8.04
N LEU A 31 19.38 -12.44 -8.07
CA LEU A 31 20.62 -13.22 -7.91
C LEU A 31 20.74 -13.87 -6.54
N THR A 32 20.28 -13.19 -5.48
CA THR A 32 20.39 -13.66 -4.10
C THR A 32 19.17 -14.47 -3.64
N CYS A 33 18.08 -14.47 -4.43
CA CYS A 33 16.94 -15.31 -4.13
C CYS A 33 17.28 -16.77 -4.25
N PRO A 34 17.03 -17.63 -3.23
CA PRO A 34 17.28 -19.05 -3.33
C PRO A 34 16.45 -19.65 -4.48
N ALA A 35 17.02 -20.63 -5.18
CA ALA A 35 16.29 -21.35 -6.20
C ALA A 35 15.03 -22.01 -5.60
N SER A 36 13.91 -21.94 -6.31
CA SER A 36 12.74 -22.70 -5.87
C SER A 36 13.06 -24.19 -6.02
N VAL A 37 12.92 -24.96 -4.93
CA VAL A 37 12.92 -26.42 -5.03
C VAL A 37 11.67 -26.78 -5.82
N ALA A 38 11.84 -27.28 -7.02
CA ALA A 38 10.77 -27.47 -8.00
C ALA A 38 9.68 -28.45 -7.53
N ASN A 39 9.98 -29.25 -6.51
CA ASN A 39 9.01 -30.16 -5.88
C ASN A 39 9.29 -30.30 -4.40
N ALA A 40 8.31 -29.98 -3.55
CA ALA A 40 8.38 -30.27 -2.12
C ALA A 40 8.61 -31.78 -1.82
N ALA A 41 8.23 -32.66 -2.76
CA ALA A 41 8.47 -34.10 -2.69
C ALA A 41 9.97 -34.44 -2.84
N ASP A 42 10.72 -33.72 -3.65
CA ASP A 42 12.16 -33.96 -3.87
C ASP A 42 12.98 -33.48 -2.66
N ALA A 43 12.54 -32.40 -2.00
CA ALA A 43 13.15 -31.87 -0.77
C ALA A 43 12.99 -32.88 0.40
N VAL A 44 11.81 -33.48 0.54
CA VAL A 44 11.54 -34.52 1.56
C VAL A 44 12.36 -35.79 1.26
N ALA A 45 12.50 -36.19 -0.02
CA ALA A 45 13.28 -37.35 -0.45
C ALA A 45 14.78 -37.15 -0.23
N ALA A 46 15.28 -35.92 -0.26
CA ALA A 46 16.67 -35.56 0.00
C ALA A 46 17.02 -35.45 1.51
N GLY A 47 16.03 -35.67 2.42
CA GLY A 47 16.24 -35.56 3.86
C GLY A 47 16.50 -34.13 4.34
N ALA A 48 16.08 -33.14 3.57
CA ALA A 48 16.20 -31.73 3.94
C ALA A 48 15.32 -31.47 5.18
N ALA A 49 15.93 -30.95 6.23
CA ALA A 49 15.22 -30.53 7.44
C ALA A 49 14.24 -29.41 7.07
N GLU A 50 13.14 -29.25 7.84
CA GLU A 50 12.08 -28.24 7.67
C GLU A 50 12.55 -26.77 7.64
N THR A 51 13.86 -26.53 7.65
CA THR A 51 14.54 -25.23 7.65
C THR A 51 15.12 -24.83 6.28
N GLU A 52 14.72 -25.49 5.19
CA GLU A 52 15.24 -25.12 3.88
C GLU A 52 14.76 -23.73 3.44
N LEU A 53 15.71 -22.86 3.11
CA LEU A 53 15.45 -21.49 2.72
C LEU A 53 14.75 -21.47 1.35
N THR A 54 13.45 -21.26 1.37
CA THR A 54 12.64 -21.12 0.16
C THR A 54 12.60 -19.66 -0.29
N PRO A 55 12.29 -19.35 -1.57
CA PRO A 55 12.06 -17.99 -2.02
C PRO A 55 11.08 -17.24 -1.13
N ARG A 56 10.00 -17.90 -0.70
CA ARG A 56 8.97 -17.31 0.17
C ARG A 56 9.51 -16.94 1.55
N SER A 57 10.17 -17.89 2.24
CA SER A 57 10.74 -17.64 3.58
C SER A 57 11.84 -16.60 3.53
N TRP A 58 12.63 -16.59 2.45
CA TRP A 58 13.67 -15.60 2.22
C TRP A 58 13.07 -14.19 2.05
N TYR A 59 12.00 -14.02 1.23
CA TYR A 59 11.32 -12.73 1.10
C TYR A 59 10.72 -12.26 2.42
N TYR A 60 10.11 -13.14 3.20
CA TYR A 60 9.60 -12.78 4.52
C TYR A 60 10.72 -12.33 5.46
N ALA A 61 11.86 -13.01 5.46
CA ALA A 61 13.02 -12.60 6.24
C ALA A 61 13.53 -11.20 5.83
N LEU A 62 13.55 -10.88 4.53
CA LEU A 62 13.88 -9.54 4.05
C LEU A 62 12.86 -8.48 4.49
N LEU A 63 11.56 -8.81 4.47
CA LEU A 63 10.52 -7.90 4.94
C LEU A 63 10.68 -7.58 6.43
N ASP A 64 10.92 -8.60 7.25
CA ASP A 64 11.11 -8.46 8.69
C ASP A 64 12.41 -7.71 9.02
N TYR A 65 13.51 -8.07 8.37
CA TYR A 65 14.79 -7.39 8.56
C TYR A 65 14.73 -5.94 8.12
N GLY A 66 14.11 -5.63 6.97
CA GLY A 66 13.90 -4.26 6.52
C GLY A 66 13.01 -3.44 7.46
N ALA A 67 11.99 -4.05 8.04
CA ALA A 67 11.16 -3.41 9.06
C ALA A 67 11.96 -3.13 10.36
N TYR A 68 12.82 -4.06 10.77
CA TYR A 68 13.72 -3.89 11.91
C TYR A 68 14.71 -2.73 11.66
N LEU A 69 15.38 -2.70 10.50
CA LEU A 69 16.33 -1.64 10.15
C LEU A 69 15.68 -0.25 10.20
N LYS A 70 14.46 -0.10 9.67
CA LYS A 70 13.72 1.18 9.71
C LYS A 70 13.40 1.68 11.12
N LYS A 71 13.36 0.79 12.11
CA LYS A 71 13.12 1.13 13.52
C LYS A 71 14.40 1.47 14.26
N THR A 72 15.54 0.91 13.84
CA THR A 72 16.81 0.96 14.59
C THR A 72 17.80 1.98 14.03
N ILE A 73 17.71 2.30 12.73
CA ILE A 73 18.61 3.25 12.06
C ILE A 73 17.83 4.21 11.17
N PRO A 74 18.43 5.33 10.74
CA PRO A 74 17.84 6.21 9.72
C PRO A 74 17.51 5.39 8.47
N ASN A 75 16.24 5.43 8.04
CA ASN A 75 15.71 4.57 6.98
C ASN A 75 16.56 4.60 5.69
N PRO A 76 17.30 3.52 5.35
CA PRO A 76 18.17 3.48 4.17
C PRO A 76 17.42 3.66 2.84
N SER A 77 16.14 3.27 2.78
CA SER A 77 15.33 3.42 1.58
C SER A 77 15.21 4.89 1.10
N ARG A 78 15.46 5.88 1.98
CA ARG A 78 15.48 7.30 1.63
C ARG A 78 16.61 7.68 0.66
N ARG A 79 17.64 6.86 0.57
CA ARG A 79 18.79 7.06 -0.34
C ARG A 79 18.51 6.56 -1.77
N SER A 80 17.35 5.95 -2.01
CA SER A 80 16.95 5.51 -3.35
C SER A 80 16.30 6.64 -4.14
N ASN A 81 16.60 6.71 -5.44
CA ASN A 81 15.86 7.54 -6.40
C ASN A 81 14.39 7.13 -6.53
N SER A 82 14.08 5.88 -6.21
CA SER A 82 12.71 5.35 -6.24
C SER A 82 11.94 5.59 -4.93
N HIS A 83 12.56 6.30 -3.96
CA HIS A 83 11.89 6.61 -2.71
C HIS A 83 10.86 7.72 -2.91
N VAL A 84 9.58 7.34 -2.84
CA VAL A 84 8.47 8.29 -2.81
C VAL A 84 8.10 8.60 -1.36
N LYS A 85 8.26 9.85 -0.95
CA LYS A 85 7.78 10.31 0.35
C LYS A 85 6.25 10.31 0.31
N GLN A 86 5.65 9.39 1.06
CA GLN A 86 4.19 9.37 1.19
C GLN A 86 3.71 10.65 1.90
N SER A 87 2.72 11.32 1.33
CA SER A 87 2.08 12.47 1.97
C SER A 87 1.43 12.07 3.30
N ARG A 88 1.26 13.05 4.18
CA ARG A 88 0.52 12.84 5.44
C ARG A 88 -0.86 12.27 5.13
N PHE A 89 -1.32 11.30 5.92
CA PHE A 89 -2.62 10.66 5.70
C PHE A 89 -3.77 11.61 6.02
N GLU A 90 -3.70 12.30 7.15
CA GLU A 90 -4.74 13.23 7.59
C GLU A 90 -4.90 14.40 6.62
N GLY A 91 -6.14 14.67 6.21
CA GLY A 91 -6.54 15.68 5.23
C GLY A 91 -6.17 15.32 3.80
N SER A 92 -5.52 14.15 3.56
CA SER A 92 -5.12 13.74 2.22
C SER A 92 -6.32 13.26 1.38
N HIS A 93 -6.17 13.32 0.06
CA HIS A 93 -7.10 12.72 -0.90
C HIS A 93 -7.41 11.25 -0.58
N ARG A 94 -6.39 10.49 -0.17
CA ARG A 94 -6.53 9.07 0.22
C ARG A 94 -7.43 8.89 1.44
N GLN A 95 -7.35 9.78 2.44
CA GLN A 95 -8.25 9.75 3.60
C GLN A 95 -9.68 10.05 3.18
N LYS A 96 -9.89 11.14 2.42
CA LYS A 96 -11.22 11.54 1.95
C LYS A 96 -11.91 10.43 1.17
N ARG A 97 -11.18 9.75 0.29
CA ARG A 97 -11.70 8.56 -0.41
C ARG A 97 -12.11 7.44 0.55
N ALA A 98 -11.27 7.15 1.55
CA ALA A 98 -11.58 6.10 2.52
C ALA A 98 -12.81 6.44 3.37
N GLU A 99 -12.97 7.70 3.78
CA GLU A 99 -14.14 8.15 4.52
C GLU A 99 -15.41 8.11 3.65
N LEU A 100 -15.32 8.60 2.41
CA LEU A 100 -16.45 8.54 1.47
C LEU A 100 -16.89 7.10 1.18
N LEU A 101 -15.94 6.16 1.04
CA LEU A 101 -16.26 4.75 0.89
C LEU A 101 -16.96 4.18 2.14
N ARG A 102 -16.57 4.60 3.34
CA ARG A 102 -17.25 4.20 4.58
C ARG A 102 -18.68 4.73 4.62
N VAL A 103 -18.88 5.99 4.25
CA VAL A 103 -20.21 6.60 4.14
C VAL A 103 -21.08 5.82 3.16
N LEU A 104 -20.58 5.54 1.95
CA LEU A 104 -21.28 4.70 0.96
C LEU A 104 -21.68 3.33 1.52
N LEU A 105 -20.75 2.66 2.20
CA LEU A 105 -21.00 1.34 2.77
C LEU A 105 -22.03 1.37 3.91
N ALA A 106 -22.16 2.49 4.64
CA ALA A 106 -23.18 2.65 5.66
C ALA A 106 -24.61 2.66 5.06
N HIS A 107 -24.77 3.20 3.83
CA HIS A 107 -26.04 3.21 3.10
C HIS A 107 -26.30 1.97 2.23
N LYS A 108 -25.47 0.93 2.34
CA LYS A 108 -25.57 -0.28 1.51
C LYS A 108 -26.94 -0.96 1.63
N ASP A 109 -27.41 -1.13 2.85
CA ASP A 109 -28.69 -1.84 3.12
C ASP A 109 -29.91 -0.99 2.79
N GLU A 110 -29.73 0.32 2.60
CA GLU A 110 -30.77 1.28 2.17
C GLU A 110 -30.88 1.40 0.63
N GLY A 111 -30.02 0.69 -0.10
CA GLY A 111 -29.98 0.73 -1.56
C GLY A 111 -29.16 1.91 -2.11
N GLY A 112 -28.21 2.42 -1.32
CA GLY A 112 -27.37 3.56 -1.68
C GLY A 112 -27.88 4.89 -1.13
N ALA A 113 -27.21 5.99 -1.50
CA ALA A 113 -27.57 7.34 -1.08
C ALA A 113 -27.42 8.34 -2.22
N GLU A 114 -28.17 9.44 -2.14
CA GLU A 114 -28.05 10.57 -3.05
C GLU A 114 -26.73 11.32 -2.83
N PHE A 115 -26.25 12.00 -3.87
CA PHE A 115 -25.03 12.79 -3.81
C PHE A 115 -25.01 13.77 -2.63
N GLU A 116 -26.11 14.50 -2.44
CA GLU A 116 -26.24 15.53 -1.40
C GLU A 116 -26.02 14.94 0.01
N THR A 117 -26.62 13.76 0.28
CA THR A 117 -26.45 13.05 1.56
C THR A 117 -24.99 12.67 1.77
N LEU A 118 -24.36 12.06 0.75
CA LEU A 118 -22.95 11.63 0.83
C LEU A 118 -22.00 12.83 1.04
N HIS A 119 -22.27 13.93 0.34
CA HIS A 119 -21.51 15.16 0.47
C HIS A 119 -21.62 15.77 1.86
N GLN A 120 -22.84 15.89 2.39
CA GLN A 120 -23.09 16.43 3.74
C GLN A 120 -22.42 15.58 4.83
N GLU A 121 -22.54 14.26 4.76
CA GLU A 121 -21.91 13.37 5.73
C GLU A 121 -20.38 13.43 5.67
N LEU A 122 -19.82 13.47 4.46
CA LEU A 122 -18.37 13.63 4.29
C LEU A 122 -17.88 14.98 4.83
N CYS A 123 -18.60 16.07 4.55
CA CYS A 123 -18.31 17.39 5.10
C CYS A 123 -18.40 17.40 6.64
N GLN A 124 -19.39 16.71 7.20
CA GLN A 124 -19.51 16.61 8.66
C GLN A 124 -18.32 15.86 9.30
N ILE A 125 -17.80 14.82 8.64
CA ILE A 125 -16.59 14.10 9.07
C ILE A 125 -15.38 15.06 9.06
N GLU A 126 -15.23 15.87 8.02
CA GLU A 126 -14.14 16.86 7.93
C GLU A 126 -14.25 17.91 9.04
N VAL A 127 -15.44 18.47 9.26
CA VAL A 127 -15.68 19.45 10.33
C VAL A 127 -15.40 18.85 11.72
N ASN A 128 -15.86 17.64 11.99
CA ASN A 128 -15.60 16.96 13.25
C ASN A 128 -14.12 16.70 13.51
N ALA A 129 -13.33 16.60 12.44
CA ALA A 129 -11.87 16.48 12.50
C ALA A 129 -11.14 17.84 12.53
N GLY A 130 -11.87 18.95 12.64
CA GLY A 130 -11.32 20.31 12.70
C GLY A 130 -10.80 20.82 11.36
N ARG A 131 -11.30 20.28 10.22
CA ARG A 131 -10.96 20.70 8.85
C ARG A 131 -12.10 21.48 8.22
N GLU A 132 -11.82 22.14 7.11
CA GLU A 132 -12.84 22.85 6.32
C GLU A 132 -13.75 21.87 5.58
N THR A 133 -14.98 22.31 5.29
CA THR A 133 -15.90 21.59 4.42
C THR A 133 -15.33 21.42 3.02
N LEU A 134 -15.76 20.40 2.31
CA LEU A 134 -15.34 20.14 0.95
C LEU A 134 -16.24 20.86 -0.05
N ASP A 135 -15.66 21.22 -1.18
CA ASP A 135 -16.43 21.61 -2.36
C ASP A 135 -17.14 20.38 -2.97
N GLU A 136 -18.35 20.60 -3.50
CA GLU A 136 -19.15 19.55 -4.14
C GLU A 136 -18.38 18.86 -5.29
N GLN A 137 -17.60 19.63 -6.06
CA GLN A 137 -16.80 19.08 -7.15
C GLN A 137 -15.71 18.12 -6.65
N VAL A 138 -15.15 18.37 -5.47
CA VAL A 138 -14.18 17.46 -4.85
C VAL A 138 -14.87 16.14 -4.48
N THR A 139 -16.04 16.19 -3.87
CA THR A 139 -16.80 14.99 -3.51
C THR A 139 -17.24 14.21 -4.74
N LEU A 140 -17.70 14.90 -5.78
CA LEU A 140 -18.08 14.27 -7.04
C LEU A 140 -16.90 13.58 -7.71
N GLY A 141 -15.73 14.24 -7.76
CA GLY A 141 -14.50 13.64 -8.29
C GLY A 141 -14.08 12.38 -7.56
N LEU A 142 -14.20 12.38 -6.21
CA LEU A 142 -13.91 11.18 -5.40
C LEU A 142 -14.88 10.02 -5.71
N LEU A 143 -16.17 10.30 -5.92
CA LEU A 143 -17.16 9.29 -6.31
C LEU A 143 -16.88 8.72 -7.69
N GLU A 144 -16.52 9.56 -8.64
CA GLU A 144 -16.16 9.14 -10.01
C GLU A 144 -14.91 8.26 -10.02
N GLU A 145 -13.89 8.59 -9.21
CA GLU A 145 -12.72 7.74 -9.03
C GLU A 145 -13.07 6.38 -8.44
N LEU A 146 -13.88 6.37 -7.37
CA LEU A 146 -14.35 5.13 -6.75
C LEU A 146 -15.16 4.27 -7.73
N ALA A 147 -16.03 4.90 -8.54
CA ALA A 147 -16.81 4.22 -9.55
C ALA A 147 -15.93 3.63 -10.67
N LYS A 148 -14.94 4.38 -11.13
CA LYS A 148 -13.98 3.91 -12.14
C LYS A 148 -13.18 2.67 -11.66
N GLU A 149 -12.90 2.61 -10.38
CA GLU A 149 -12.21 1.48 -9.76
C GLU A 149 -13.17 0.31 -9.38
N GLY A 150 -14.48 0.49 -9.53
CA GLY A 150 -15.48 -0.54 -9.26
C GLY A 150 -15.91 -0.64 -7.80
N PHE A 151 -15.62 0.36 -6.98
CA PHE A 151 -16.05 0.41 -5.56
C PHE A 151 -17.45 0.95 -5.36
N CYS A 152 -18.00 1.65 -6.35
CA CYS A 152 -19.39 2.09 -6.35
C CYS A 152 -19.90 2.23 -7.78
N GLN A 153 -21.22 2.44 -7.90
CA GLN A 153 -21.86 2.71 -9.18
C GLN A 153 -22.97 3.74 -9.00
N LYS A 154 -23.18 4.57 -10.01
CA LYS A 154 -24.29 5.50 -10.05
C LYS A 154 -25.49 4.85 -10.74
N ASN A 155 -26.62 4.84 -10.05
CA ASN A 155 -27.90 4.39 -10.60
C ASN A 155 -28.94 5.49 -10.41
N ASN A 156 -29.30 6.17 -11.51
CA ASN A 156 -30.11 7.39 -11.50
C ASN A 156 -29.49 8.47 -10.58
N GLU A 157 -30.16 8.83 -9.50
CA GLU A 157 -29.73 9.85 -8.53
C GLU A 157 -28.93 9.25 -7.35
N TYR A 158 -28.91 7.91 -7.23
CA TYR A 158 -28.26 7.20 -6.12
C TYR A 158 -26.88 6.67 -6.48
N TRP A 159 -25.98 6.73 -5.51
CA TRP A 159 -24.69 6.04 -5.53
C TRP A 159 -24.76 4.79 -4.66
N LEU A 160 -24.45 3.65 -5.24
CA LEU A 160 -24.48 2.34 -4.59
C LEU A 160 -23.05 1.83 -4.41
N PRO A 161 -22.70 1.22 -3.26
CA PRO A 161 -21.42 0.54 -3.07
C PRO A 161 -21.31 -0.77 -3.83
#